data_8ae3f6aad44072506ac72d1646c1375d
#
_entry.id   8ae3f6aad44072506ac72d1646c1375d
#
_cell.length_a   1.000
_cell.length_b   1.000
_cell.length_c   1.000
_cell.angle_alpha   90.00
_cell.angle_beta   90.00
_cell.angle_gamma   90.00
#
_symmetry.space_group_name_H-M   'P 1'
#
loop_
_entity.id
_entity.type
_entity.pdbx_description
1 polymer ?
#
loop_
_entity_poly.entity_id
_entity_poly.type
_entity_poly.pdbx_seq_one_letter_code
_entity_poly.pdbx_strand_id
1 'polypeptide(L)'
;MLTTTLLTLTLASLSQLTIYTAEDAIRDKDGLNAATQYMDAICVNIRPECRSELAPIVAAIRYAENGGKGKEYGILHPKVKPTYRSQAGWCAATVQKNYDRWVKAGKKGDFISFLGAKYAPIGADNDPKGLNRHWVKNVKTYSKKFVW
;
A
#
# COMPACT_ATOMS: atom_id res chain seq x y z
N MET A 1 -27.73 6.50 61.02
CA MET A 1 -27.46 7.37 59.85
C MET A 1 -26.61 6.57 58.87
N LEU A 2 -27.22 6.13 57.79
CA LEU A 2 -26.52 5.43 56.69
C LEU A 2 -26.11 6.48 55.67
N THR A 3 -24.82 6.69 55.49
CA THR A 3 -24.26 7.56 54.44
C THR A 3 -24.10 6.73 53.16
N THR A 4 -24.95 6.99 52.19
CA THR A 4 -24.90 6.39 50.88
C THR A 4 -23.83 7.12 50.06
N THR A 5 -22.70 6.47 49.86
CA THR A 5 -21.64 6.97 48.95
C THR A 5 -22.03 6.72 47.51
N LEU A 6 -22.38 7.78 46.78
CA LEU A 6 -22.61 7.70 45.32
C LEU A 6 -21.26 7.48 44.64
N LEU A 7 -21.11 6.29 44.03
CA LEU A 7 -19.98 6.00 43.14
C LEU A 7 -20.28 6.61 41.78
N THR A 8 -19.70 7.77 41.48
CA THR A 8 -19.73 8.36 40.13
C THR A 8 -18.78 7.60 39.24
N LEU A 9 -19.32 6.71 38.37
CA LEU A 9 -18.58 6.16 37.25
C LEU A 9 -18.33 7.29 36.22
N THR A 10 -17.12 7.80 36.18
CA THR A 10 -16.66 8.58 35.02
C THR A 10 -16.48 7.65 33.85
N LEU A 11 -17.39 7.72 32.86
CA LEU A 11 -17.21 7.17 31.53
C LEU A 11 -16.00 7.89 30.91
N ALA A 12 -14.82 7.27 31.01
CA ALA A 12 -13.68 7.65 30.18
C ALA A 12 -14.11 7.43 28.73
N SER A 13 -14.20 8.50 27.95
CA SER A 13 -14.42 8.41 26.51
C SER A 13 -13.28 7.60 25.92
N LEU A 14 -13.54 6.34 25.58
CA LEU A 14 -12.71 5.60 24.66
C LEU A 14 -12.76 6.38 23.34
N SER A 15 -11.76 7.21 23.10
CA SER A 15 -11.50 7.74 21.77
C SER A 15 -11.31 6.52 20.89
N GLN A 16 -12.31 6.23 20.04
CA GLN A 16 -12.20 5.17 19.04
C GLN A 16 -11.02 5.56 18.16
N LEU A 17 -9.91 4.82 18.32
CA LEU A 17 -8.80 4.93 17.39
C LEU A 17 -9.34 4.46 16.04
N THR A 18 -9.64 5.41 15.15
CA THR A 18 -10.06 5.08 13.80
C THR A 18 -8.88 4.46 13.08
N ILE A 19 -8.93 3.14 12.88
CA ILE A 19 -7.91 2.43 12.10
C ILE A 19 -8.11 2.83 10.64
N TYR A 20 -7.08 3.40 10.02
CA TYR A 20 -7.11 3.80 8.61
C TYR A 20 -6.55 2.68 7.75
N THR A 21 -7.43 2.03 7.00
CA THR A 21 -7.04 0.88 6.18
C THR A 21 -6.43 1.29 4.83
N ALA A 22 -5.73 0.35 4.20
CA ALA A 22 -5.24 0.53 2.84
C ALA A 22 -6.39 0.73 1.84
N GLU A 23 -7.54 0.08 2.06
CA GLU A 23 -8.76 0.29 1.27
C GLU A 23 -9.30 1.70 1.44
N ASP A 24 -9.37 2.21 2.69
CA ASP A 24 -9.82 3.58 2.97
C ASP A 24 -8.92 4.60 2.27
N ALA A 25 -7.60 4.39 2.31
CA ALA A 25 -6.64 5.25 1.63
C ALA A 25 -6.91 5.32 0.12
N ILE A 26 -7.15 4.19 -0.53
CA ILE A 26 -7.48 4.14 -1.96
C ILE A 26 -8.84 4.78 -2.24
N ARG A 27 -9.84 4.54 -1.37
CA ARG A 27 -11.17 5.17 -1.51
C ARG A 27 -11.09 6.69 -1.44
N ASP A 28 -10.33 7.22 -0.50
CA ASP A 28 -10.15 8.67 -0.33
C ASP A 28 -9.42 9.31 -1.51
N LYS A 29 -8.43 8.58 -2.06
CA LYS A 29 -7.62 9.10 -3.18
C LYS A 29 -8.33 8.99 -4.53
N ASP A 30 -8.91 7.84 -4.83
CA ASP A 30 -9.37 7.48 -6.19
C ASP A 30 -10.85 7.11 -6.25
N GLY A 31 -11.55 7.09 -5.11
CA GLY A 31 -13.00 6.81 -5.03
C GLY A 31 -13.33 5.33 -4.79
N LEU A 32 -14.61 5.07 -4.52
CA LEU A 32 -15.13 3.76 -4.14
C LEU A 32 -14.87 2.67 -5.19
N ASN A 33 -15.05 2.98 -6.46
CA ASN A 33 -14.83 2.00 -7.54
C ASN A 33 -13.34 1.58 -7.61
N ALA A 34 -12.42 2.51 -7.40
CA ALA A 34 -10.99 2.21 -7.34
C ALA A 34 -10.65 1.36 -6.11
N ALA A 35 -11.25 1.63 -4.96
CA ALA A 35 -11.07 0.81 -3.75
C ALA A 35 -11.53 -0.63 -3.98
N THR A 36 -12.68 -0.85 -4.61
CA THR A 36 -13.15 -2.19 -4.98
C THR A 36 -12.15 -2.91 -5.92
N GLN A 37 -11.64 -2.21 -6.93
CA GLN A 37 -10.67 -2.79 -7.88
C GLN A 37 -9.31 -3.07 -7.20
N TYR A 38 -8.91 -2.24 -6.24
CA TYR A 38 -7.74 -2.48 -5.40
C TYR A 38 -7.93 -3.74 -4.56
N MET A 39 -9.06 -3.89 -3.88
CA MET A 39 -9.37 -5.08 -3.07
C MET A 39 -9.37 -6.36 -3.91
N ASP A 40 -9.97 -6.33 -5.09
CA ASP A 40 -9.92 -7.43 -6.06
C ASP A 40 -8.47 -7.77 -6.43
N ALA A 41 -7.64 -6.77 -6.73
CA ALA A 41 -6.24 -6.95 -7.09
C ALA A 41 -5.45 -7.63 -5.95
N ILE A 42 -5.67 -7.19 -4.69
CA ILE A 42 -5.04 -7.80 -3.52
C ILE A 42 -5.50 -9.25 -3.35
N CYS A 43 -6.82 -9.50 -3.37
CA CYS A 43 -7.36 -10.84 -3.15
C CYS A 43 -6.90 -11.85 -4.21
N VAL A 44 -6.72 -11.41 -5.47
CA VAL A 44 -6.29 -12.28 -6.57
C VAL A 44 -4.77 -12.49 -6.58
N ASN A 45 -3.97 -11.49 -6.27
CA ASN A 45 -2.53 -11.51 -6.54
C ASN A 45 -1.66 -11.63 -5.28
N ILE A 46 -2.20 -11.33 -4.09
CA ILE A 46 -1.45 -11.44 -2.82
C ILE A 46 -1.96 -12.66 -2.06
N ARG A 47 -1.04 -13.54 -1.67
CA ARG A 47 -1.39 -14.69 -0.84
C ARG A 47 -2.01 -14.23 0.48
N PRO A 48 -3.05 -14.93 0.99
CA PRO A 48 -3.77 -14.53 2.20
C PRO A 48 -2.86 -14.21 3.40
N GLU A 49 -1.85 -15.05 3.64
CA GLU A 49 -0.89 -14.90 4.74
C GLU A 49 0.06 -13.70 4.59
N CYS A 50 0.16 -13.13 3.38
CA CYS A 50 1.02 -11.97 3.10
C CYS A 50 0.24 -10.64 3.06
N ARG A 51 -1.10 -10.66 3.09
CA ARG A 51 -1.91 -9.45 2.84
C ARG A 51 -1.70 -8.37 3.88
N SER A 52 -1.58 -8.73 5.15
CA SER A 52 -1.35 -7.76 6.22
C SER A 52 -0.05 -6.95 6.03
N GLU A 53 0.96 -7.56 5.41
CA GLU A 53 2.24 -6.90 5.13
C GLU A 53 2.25 -6.21 3.77
N LEU A 54 1.73 -6.85 2.73
CA LEU A 54 1.91 -6.40 1.34
C LEU A 54 0.81 -5.49 0.81
N ALA A 55 -0.44 -5.61 1.29
CA ALA A 55 -1.51 -4.74 0.83
C ALA A 55 -1.26 -3.26 1.17
N PRO A 56 -0.81 -2.88 2.39
CA PRO A 56 -0.41 -1.51 2.67
C PRO A 56 0.70 -0.98 1.74
N ILE A 57 1.63 -1.85 1.31
CA ILE A 57 2.69 -1.48 0.36
C ILE A 57 2.12 -1.19 -1.02
N VAL A 58 1.17 -1.99 -1.52
CA VAL A 58 0.49 -1.74 -2.80
C VAL A 58 -0.25 -0.40 -2.78
N ALA A 59 -0.98 -0.09 -1.70
CA ALA A 59 -1.63 1.21 -1.54
C ALA A 59 -0.60 2.35 -1.48
N ALA A 60 0.50 2.16 -0.75
CA ALA A 60 1.58 3.14 -0.67
C ALA A 60 2.23 3.43 -2.04
N ILE A 61 2.37 2.42 -2.90
CA ILE A 61 2.87 2.59 -4.27
C ILE A 61 1.93 3.51 -5.06
N ARG A 62 0.60 3.34 -4.94
CA ARG A 62 -0.37 4.24 -5.57
C ARG A 62 -0.14 5.71 -5.19
N TYR A 63 0.20 5.96 -3.94
CA TYR A 63 0.52 7.30 -3.45
C TYR A 63 1.87 7.80 -3.93
N ALA A 64 2.88 6.93 -3.98
CA ALA A 64 4.23 7.30 -4.40
C ALA A 64 4.31 7.59 -5.91
N GLU A 65 3.64 6.79 -6.73
CA GLU A 65 3.62 6.95 -8.19
C GLU A 65 2.78 8.16 -8.61
N ASN A 66 1.67 8.38 -7.94
CA ASN A 66 0.74 9.48 -8.24
C ASN A 66 0.42 9.62 -9.74
N GLY A 67 0.40 8.51 -10.47
CA GLY A 67 0.10 8.47 -11.89
C GLY A 67 -1.34 8.84 -12.21
N GLY A 68 -1.57 9.42 -13.37
CA GLY A 68 -2.90 9.73 -13.90
C GLY A 68 -3.61 8.48 -14.39
N LYS A 69 -4.81 8.67 -14.96
CA LYS A 69 -5.68 7.61 -15.49
C LYS A 69 -4.92 6.66 -16.43
N GLY A 70 -4.98 5.37 -16.15
CA GLY A 70 -4.31 4.31 -16.90
C GLY A 70 -2.83 4.10 -16.57
N LYS A 71 -2.28 4.88 -15.62
CA LYS A 71 -0.90 4.79 -15.12
C LYS A 71 -0.82 4.96 -13.60
N GLU A 72 -1.90 4.66 -12.90
CA GLU A 72 -2.09 4.97 -11.49
C GLU A 72 -0.98 4.41 -10.60
N TYR A 73 -0.46 3.23 -10.94
CA TYR A 73 0.60 2.53 -10.21
C TYR A 73 1.96 2.57 -10.91
N GLY A 74 2.12 3.40 -11.94
CA GLY A 74 3.39 3.55 -12.65
C GLY A 74 3.83 2.33 -13.48
N ILE A 75 2.95 1.37 -13.73
CA ILE A 75 3.29 0.18 -14.52
C ILE A 75 3.25 0.54 -16.01
N LEU A 76 4.42 0.49 -16.66
CA LEU A 76 4.60 0.87 -18.06
C LEU A 76 4.74 -0.33 -19.02
N HIS A 77 4.56 -1.55 -18.53
CA HIS A 77 4.72 -2.74 -19.35
C HIS A 77 3.69 -2.78 -20.50
N PRO A 78 4.08 -3.11 -21.75
CA PRO A 78 3.20 -3.03 -22.95
C PRO A 78 1.91 -3.87 -22.87
N LYS A 79 1.90 -4.93 -22.05
CA LYS A 79 0.73 -5.80 -21.87
C LYS A 79 -0.26 -5.25 -20.82
N VAL A 80 0.07 -4.18 -20.10
CA VAL A 80 -0.83 -3.58 -19.12
C VAL A 80 -1.87 -2.76 -19.84
N LYS A 81 -3.15 -3.09 -19.61
CA LYS A 81 -4.26 -2.27 -20.12
C LYS A 81 -4.31 -0.94 -19.36
N PRO A 82 -4.68 0.18 -20.00
CA PRO A 82 -4.75 1.49 -19.36
C PRO A 82 -6.03 1.63 -18.51
N THR A 83 -6.22 0.71 -17.57
CA THR A 83 -7.36 0.68 -16.65
C THR A 83 -6.84 0.55 -15.23
N TYR A 84 -7.56 1.12 -14.26
CA TYR A 84 -7.22 1.03 -12.84
C TYR A 84 -7.05 -0.44 -12.41
N ARG A 85 -8.01 -1.30 -12.77
CA ARG A 85 -7.96 -2.74 -12.47
C ARG A 85 -6.67 -3.41 -12.95
N SER A 86 -6.27 -3.12 -14.19
CA SER A 86 -5.03 -3.67 -14.75
C SER A 86 -3.80 -3.14 -14.04
N GLN A 87 -3.73 -1.84 -13.79
CA GLN A 87 -2.62 -1.22 -13.06
C GLN A 87 -2.48 -1.79 -11.65
N ALA A 88 -3.56 -1.84 -10.87
CA ALA A 88 -3.57 -2.40 -9.52
C ALA A 88 -3.19 -3.89 -9.50
N GLY A 89 -3.75 -4.68 -10.42
CA GLY A 89 -3.45 -6.12 -10.52
C GLY A 89 -1.98 -6.39 -10.84
N TRP A 90 -1.40 -5.67 -11.80
CA TRP A 90 0.02 -5.81 -12.12
C TRP A 90 0.93 -5.34 -10.98
N CYS A 91 0.56 -4.26 -10.28
CA CYS A 91 1.29 -3.80 -9.11
C CYS A 91 1.28 -4.87 -8.02
N ALA A 92 0.11 -5.37 -7.62
CA ALA A 92 -0.03 -6.40 -6.60
C ALA A 92 0.76 -7.68 -6.95
N ALA A 93 0.65 -8.17 -8.19
CA ALA A 93 1.41 -9.32 -8.68
C ALA A 93 2.92 -9.07 -8.63
N THR A 94 3.38 -7.87 -8.99
CA THR A 94 4.79 -7.48 -8.94
C THR A 94 5.31 -7.47 -7.50
N VAL A 95 4.52 -6.91 -6.56
CA VAL A 95 4.84 -6.88 -5.14
C VAL A 95 4.98 -8.30 -4.59
N GLN A 96 3.98 -9.18 -4.81
CA GLN A 96 4.03 -10.56 -4.34
C GLN A 96 5.24 -11.32 -4.92
N LYS A 97 5.46 -11.22 -6.23
CA LYS A 97 6.59 -11.90 -6.91
C LYS A 97 7.95 -11.45 -6.36
N ASN A 98 8.12 -10.17 -6.08
CA ASN A 98 9.37 -9.67 -5.52
C ASN A 98 9.51 -10.00 -4.03
N TYR A 99 8.42 -10.09 -3.29
CA TYR A 99 8.43 -10.60 -1.92
C TYR A 99 8.94 -12.05 -1.87
N ASP A 100 8.44 -12.90 -2.75
CA ASP A 100 8.89 -14.30 -2.84
C ASP A 100 10.39 -14.40 -3.17
N ARG A 101 10.87 -13.54 -4.07
CA ARG A 101 12.31 -13.46 -4.41
C ARG A 101 13.14 -12.99 -3.22
N TRP A 102 12.67 -11.99 -2.48
CA TRP A 102 13.35 -11.48 -1.30
C TRP A 102 13.41 -12.54 -0.19
N VAL A 103 12.32 -13.26 0.05
CA VAL A 103 12.28 -14.39 0.99
C VAL A 103 13.27 -15.48 0.57
N LYS A 104 13.27 -15.87 -0.71
CA LYS A 104 14.21 -16.87 -1.26
C LYS A 104 15.67 -16.43 -1.14
N ALA A 105 15.94 -15.13 -1.22
CA ALA A 105 17.26 -14.55 -1.04
C ALA A 105 17.69 -14.41 0.44
N GLY A 106 16.89 -14.93 1.39
CA GLY A 106 17.20 -14.91 2.82
C GLY A 106 16.80 -13.61 3.53
N LYS A 107 15.86 -12.83 2.97
CA LYS A 107 15.33 -11.59 3.56
C LYS A 107 16.43 -10.56 3.91
N LYS A 108 17.44 -10.45 3.07
CA LYS A 108 18.53 -9.50 3.27
C LYS A 108 18.07 -8.06 3.05
N GLY A 109 18.29 -7.21 4.06
CA GLY A 109 17.81 -5.83 4.06
C GLY A 109 16.29 -5.73 4.19
N ASP A 110 15.74 -4.53 4.03
CA ASP A 110 14.29 -4.34 4.06
C ASP A 110 13.64 -4.59 2.68
N PHE A 111 12.42 -5.12 2.71
CA PHE A 111 11.70 -5.50 1.50
C PHE A 111 11.41 -4.32 0.56
N ILE A 112 11.04 -3.14 1.09
CA ILE A 112 10.70 -1.99 0.25
C ILE A 112 11.92 -1.50 -0.52
N SER A 113 13.11 -1.51 0.08
CA SER A 113 14.36 -1.20 -0.65
C SER A 113 14.68 -2.24 -1.73
N PHE A 114 14.47 -3.53 -1.44
CA PHE A 114 14.62 -4.60 -2.42
C PHE A 114 13.64 -4.41 -3.60
N LEU A 115 12.37 -4.13 -3.30
CA LEU A 115 11.34 -3.86 -4.30
C LEU A 115 11.67 -2.63 -5.14
N GLY A 116 12.10 -1.53 -4.50
CA GLY A 116 12.42 -0.27 -5.16
C GLY A 116 13.51 -0.40 -6.21
N ALA A 117 14.52 -1.23 -5.98
CA ALA A 117 15.57 -1.52 -6.96
C ALA A 117 15.03 -2.16 -8.25
N LYS A 118 13.84 -2.76 -8.21
CA LYS A 118 13.17 -3.39 -9.36
C LYS A 118 12.04 -2.52 -9.92
N TYR A 119 11.29 -1.88 -9.05
CA TYR A 119 10.10 -1.10 -9.42
C TYR A 119 10.46 0.28 -9.98
N ALA A 120 11.38 0.98 -9.34
CA ALA A 120 11.81 2.33 -9.67
C ALA A 120 13.34 2.46 -9.57
N PRO A 121 14.09 1.80 -10.49
CA PRO A 121 15.55 1.82 -10.45
C PRO A 121 16.08 3.24 -10.64
N ILE A 122 17.01 3.64 -9.78
CA ILE A 122 17.69 4.94 -9.88
C ILE A 122 18.53 4.98 -11.16
N GLY A 123 18.41 6.05 -11.93
CA GLY A 123 19.14 6.21 -13.18
C GLY A 123 18.52 5.48 -14.37
N ALA A 124 17.25 5.04 -14.26
CA ALA A 124 16.52 4.48 -15.41
C ALA A 124 16.29 5.54 -16.50
N ASP A 125 16.31 5.11 -17.76
CA ASP A 125 16.13 6.00 -18.94
C ASP A 125 14.78 6.74 -18.92
N ASN A 126 13.75 6.15 -18.28
CA ASN A 126 12.44 6.75 -18.14
C ASN A 126 12.33 7.70 -16.92
N ASP A 127 13.42 7.96 -16.21
CA ASP A 127 13.48 8.86 -15.06
C ASP A 127 14.51 10.00 -15.28
N PRO A 128 14.34 10.86 -16.31
CA PRO A 128 15.30 11.90 -16.63
C PRO A 128 15.45 12.97 -15.54
N LYS A 129 14.47 13.07 -14.63
CA LYS A 129 14.50 13.99 -13.48
C LYS A 129 15.08 13.36 -12.22
N GLY A 130 15.41 12.07 -12.23
CA GLY A 130 15.96 11.33 -11.10
C GLY A 130 15.01 11.23 -9.89
N LEU A 131 13.70 11.18 -10.12
CA LEU A 131 12.67 11.12 -9.08
C LEU A 131 12.63 9.76 -8.37
N ASN A 132 13.09 8.70 -9.06
CA ASN A 132 13.15 7.35 -8.51
C ASN A 132 13.96 7.27 -7.20
N ARG A 133 14.91 8.15 -6.97
CA ARG A 133 15.66 8.25 -5.71
C ARG A 133 14.79 8.50 -4.48
N HIS A 134 13.58 9.03 -4.65
CA HIS A 134 12.63 9.30 -3.56
C HIS A 134 11.61 8.17 -3.35
N TRP A 135 11.53 7.24 -4.29
CA TRP A 135 10.48 6.22 -4.31
C TRP A 135 10.44 5.37 -3.02
N VAL A 136 11.59 4.80 -2.62
CA VAL A 136 11.69 3.95 -1.42
C VAL A 136 11.25 4.71 -0.17
N LYS A 137 11.72 5.95 0.01
CA LYS A 137 11.32 6.80 1.14
C LYS A 137 9.83 7.06 1.14
N ASN A 138 9.25 7.38 -0.01
CA ASN A 138 7.83 7.68 -0.15
C ASN A 138 6.97 6.44 0.16
N VAL A 139 7.29 5.29 -0.40
CA VAL A 139 6.56 4.04 -0.12
C VAL A 139 6.66 3.66 1.36
N LYS A 140 7.84 3.74 1.98
CA LYS A 140 8.01 3.51 3.43
C LYS A 140 7.16 4.45 4.27
N THR A 141 7.10 5.72 3.90
CA THR A 141 6.32 6.74 4.63
C THR A 141 4.83 6.46 4.54
N TYR A 142 4.32 6.16 3.35
CA TYR A 142 2.88 5.89 3.16
C TYR A 142 2.46 4.54 3.75
N SER A 143 3.23 3.47 3.54
CA SER A 143 2.85 2.13 4.01
C SER A 143 2.68 2.04 5.53
N LYS A 144 3.39 2.86 6.30
CA LYS A 144 3.24 2.93 7.76
C LYS A 144 1.92 3.55 8.23
N LYS A 145 1.21 4.25 7.36
CA LYS A 145 -0.06 4.91 7.67
C LYS A 145 -1.27 4.01 7.45
N PHE A 146 -1.10 2.91 6.76
CA PHE A 146 -2.17 2.04 6.34
C PHE A 146 -2.06 0.68 7.01
N VAL A 147 -3.20 0.09 7.36
CA VAL A 147 -3.30 -1.32 7.77
C VAL A 147 -4.14 -2.09 6.76
N TRP A 148 -4.04 -3.40 6.81
CA TRP A 148 -4.89 -4.29 5.99
C TRP A 148 -6.22 -4.57 6.69
#